data_f110eee73f945f2100d560a87b264b62
#
_entry.id   f110eee73f945f2100d560a87b264b62
#
_cell.length_a   1.000
_cell.length_b   1.000
_cell.length_c   1.000
_cell.angle_alpha   90.00
_cell.angle_beta   90.00
_cell.angle_gamma   90.00
#
_symmetry.space_group_name_H-M   'P 1'
#
loop_
_entity.id
_entity.type
_entity.pdbx_description
1 polymer ?
#
loop_
_entity_poly.entity_id
_entity_poly.type
_entity_poly.pdbx_seq_one_letter_code
_entity_poly.pdbx_strand_id
1 'polypeptide(L)'
;MASVEPRAEPEDVTHVTDASGTSRARTTVPELPPSTVGRPVVEALVAAAATRRLTLVSAGPGWGKTTVAARWARGGAGPRVAWLTLEPFDDKPAAFWADVLASLRAAGAVPAGHPLETLVVPPRLTPALLRRVLAAIEALPEPVVLVLDDFHHAACVEVAATVDDLLRYRLPLHLVVLTRVDPLLRLQRLRAQGEMTEVGAAELAFDAPAVAALATAQGRDLAADDAGRVVGETGGWAVG
;
A
#
# COMPACT_ATOMS: atom_id res chain seq x y z
N MET A 1 27.93 -23.67 43.48
CA MET A 1 26.50 -23.63 43.12
C MET A 1 26.22 -22.25 42.55
N ALA A 2 26.16 -22.13 41.25
CA ALA A 2 25.88 -20.88 40.55
C ALA A 2 24.39 -20.84 40.24
N SER A 3 23.68 -19.86 40.79
CA SER A 3 22.26 -19.62 40.55
C SER A 3 22.10 -19.08 39.11
N VAL A 4 21.31 -19.79 38.30
CA VAL A 4 20.88 -19.35 36.98
C VAL A 4 19.62 -18.50 37.17
N GLU A 5 19.71 -17.21 36.81
CA GLU A 5 18.55 -16.33 36.69
C GLU A 5 17.69 -16.72 35.49
N PRO A 6 16.35 -16.70 35.60
CA PRO A 6 15.48 -16.99 34.49
C PRO A 6 15.48 -15.81 33.49
N ARG A 7 15.72 -16.13 32.22
CA ARG A 7 15.52 -15.22 31.09
C ARG A 7 14.06 -14.76 31.04
N ALA A 8 13.85 -13.45 30.96
CA ALA A 8 12.56 -12.86 30.68
C ALA A 8 12.07 -13.32 29.29
N GLU A 9 10.86 -13.84 29.24
CA GLU A 9 10.15 -14.13 27.99
C GLU A 9 9.80 -12.82 27.28
N PRO A 10 9.79 -12.78 25.92
CA PRO A 10 9.40 -11.58 25.19
C PRO A 10 7.93 -11.27 25.46
N GLU A 11 7.65 -10.00 25.76
CA GLU A 11 6.30 -9.47 25.99
C GLU A 11 5.39 -9.81 24.81
N ASP A 12 4.28 -10.42 25.11
CA ASP A 12 3.17 -10.76 24.23
C ASP A 12 2.61 -9.46 23.61
N VAL A 13 2.96 -9.18 22.37
CA VAL A 13 2.40 -8.05 21.61
C VAL A 13 0.94 -8.38 21.35
N THR A 14 0.06 -7.86 22.18
CA THR A 14 -1.39 -8.01 22.04
C THR A 14 -1.84 -7.44 20.71
N HIS A 15 -2.02 -8.29 19.71
CA HIS A 15 -2.59 -7.91 18.42
C HIS A 15 -4.05 -7.53 18.62
N VAL A 16 -4.34 -6.23 18.58
CA VAL A 16 -5.71 -5.72 18.58
C VAL A 16 -6.31 -6.00 17.20
N THR A 17 -7.21 -6.97 17.12
CA THR A 17 -8.00 -7.26 15.93
C THR A 17 -9.33 -6.51 16.00
N ASP A 18 -9.85 -6.08 14.84
CA ASP A 18 -11.22 -5.56 14.74
C ASP A 18 -12.26 -6.69 14.75
N ALA A 19 -13.55 -6.33 14.62
CA ALA A 19 -14.66 -7.27 14.60
C ALA A 19 -14.62 -8.24 13.39
N SER A 20 -13.78 -7.99 12.38
CA SER A 20 -13.57 -8.86 11.21
C SER A 20 -12.39 -9.82 11.39
N GLY A 21 -11.63 -9.74 12.51
CA GLY A 21 -10.44 -10.54 12.76
C GLY A 21 -9.17 -10.00 12.08
N THR A 22 -9.25 -8.87 11.37
CA THR A 22 -8.11 -8.24 10.70
C THR A 22 -7.27 -7.49 11.73
N SER A 23 -5.95 -7.69 11.72
CA SER A 23 -5.03 -6.97 12.60
C SER A 23 -5.03 -5.47 12.26
N ARG A 24 -5.18 -4.62 13.28
CA ARG A 24 -5.10 -3.16 13.12
C ARG A 24 -3.78 -2.70 12.50
N ALA A 25 -2.70 -3.42 12.75
CA ALA A 25 -1.40 -3.12 12.15
C ALA A 25 -1.41 -3.20 10.62
N ARG A 26 -2.23 -4.09 10.03
CA ARG A 26 -2.35 -4.25 8.58
C ARG A 26 -3.19 -3.16 7.92
N THR A 27 -4.10 -2.53 8.67
CA THR A 27 -5.02 -1.50 8.16
C THR A 27 -4.62 -0.08 8.53
N THR A 28 -3.42 0.10 9.08
CA THR A 28 -2.87 1.41 9.45
C THR A 28 -1.71 1.77 8.52
N VAL A 29 -1.64 3.04 8.11
CA VAL A 29 -0.48 3.54 7.36
C VAL A 29 0.79 3.34 8.18
N PRO A 30 1.81 2.64 7.64
CA PRO A 30 3.04 2.34 8.39
C PRO A 30 3.73 3.58 8.93
N GLU A 31 4.35 3.45 10.10
CA GLU A 31 5.22 4.49 10.63
C GLU A 31 6.50 4.59 9.80
N LEU A 32 6.99 5.80 9.66
CA LEU A 32 8.19 6.07 8.88
C LEU A 32 9.40 6.17 9.82
N PRO A 33 10.53 5.56 9.47
CA PRO A 33 11.78 5.77 10.19
C PRO A 33 12.13 7.27 10.25
N PRO A 34 12.73 7.75 11.35
CA PRO A 34 13.15 9.16 11.48
C PRO A 34 14.10 9.63 10.37
N SER A 35 14.89 8.71 9.83
CA SER A 35 15.82 8.96 8.72
C SER A 35 15.16 8.97 7.33
N THR A 36 13.82 8.95 7.25
CA THR A 36 13.13 8.96 5.95
C THR A 36 13.32 10.28 5.22
N VAL A 37 13.83 10.21 4.00
CA VAL A 37 14.05 11.38 3.15
C VAL A 37 12.83 11.61 2.24
N GLY A 38 12.47 12.88 2.04
CA GLY A 38 11.42 13.28 1.10
C GLY A 38 11.85 13.03 -0.35
N ARG A 39 10.91 12.57 -1.14
CA ARG A 39 11.05 12.28 -2.57
C ARG A 39 9.96 13.01 -3.35
N PRO A 40 10.01 14.37 -3.48
CA PRO A 40 8.90 15.17 -4.00
C PRO A 40 8.41 14.72 -5.38
N VAL A 41 9.31 14.34 -6.28
CA VAL A 41 8.93 13.88 -7.63
C VAL A 41 8.14 12.58 -7.56
N VAL A 42 8.62 11.61 -6.78
CA VAL A 42 7.95 10.31 -6.64
C VAL A 42 6.64 10.45 -5.86
N GLU A 43 6.64 11.27 -4.81
CA GLU A 43 5.44 11.60 -4.04
C GLU A 43 4.36 12.26 -4.91
N ALA A 44 4.75 13.12 -5.86
CA ALA A 44 3.82 13.71 -6.83
C ALA A 44 3.24 12.67 -7.81
N LEU A 45 4.05 11.69 -8.24
CA LEU A 45 3.55 10.56 -9.05
C LEU A 45 2.53 9.71 -8.28
N VAL A 46 2.80 9.44 -7.01
CA VAL A 46 1.85 8.71 -6.14
C VAL A 46 0.62 9.58 -5.85
N ALA A 47 0.77 10.89 -5.68
CA ALA A 47 -0.36 11.82 -5.49
C ALA A 47 -1.32 11.83 -6.70
N ALA A 48 -0.85 11.50 -7.90
CA ALA A 48 -1.72 11.31 -9.06
C ALA A 48 -2.76 10.18 -8.86
N ALA A 49 -2.58 9.31 -7.85
CA ALA A 49 -3.57 8.32 -7.44
C ALA A 49 -4.94 8.93 -7.13
N ALA A 50 -4.97 10.18 -6.65
CA ALA A 50 -6.22 10.89 -6.38
C ALA A 50 -7.05 11.19 -7.64
N THR A 51 -6.46 11.08 -8.84
CA THR A 51 -7.10 11.42 -10.13
C THR A 51 -7.15 10.26 -11.11
N ARG A 52 -6.44 9.18 -10.84
CA ARG A 52 -6.36 7.98 -11.68
C ARG A 52 -7.06 6.81 -11.01
N ARG A 53 -7.56 5.87 -11.80
CA ARG A 53 -8.16 4.65 -11.23
C ARG A 53 -7.14 3.76 -10.53
N LEU A 54 -5.92 3.71 -11.07
CA LEU A 54 -4.84 2.88 -10.56
C LEU A 54 -3.52 3.63 -10.61
N THR A 55 -2.77 3.58 -9.53
CA THR A 55 -1.34 3.84 -9.50
C THR A 55 -0.63 2.53 -9.15
N LEU A 56 0.16 2.02 -10.07
CA LEU A 56 0.96 0.82 -9.88
C LEU A 56 2.40 1.21 -9.56
N VAL A 57 2.88 0.81 -8.38
CA VAL A 57 4.27 0.99 -7.97
C VAL A 57 4.92 -0.39 -7.95
N SER A 58 5.72 -0.71 -8.98
CA SER A 58 6.32 -2.04 -9.17
C SER A 58 7.84 -1.94 -9.19
N ALA A 59 8.49 -2.52 -8.18
CA ALA A 59 9.94 -2.64 -8.09
C ALA A 59 10.32 -3.74 -7.10
N GLY A 60 11.52 -4.26 -7.20
CA GLY A 60 12.06 -5.27 -6.28
C GLY A 60 12.00 -4.86 -4.79
N PRO A 61 12.44 -5.70 -3.88
CA PRO A 61 12.55 -5.35 -2.45
C PRO A 61 13.56 -4.21 -2.25
N GLY A 62 13.38 -3.40 -1.19
CA GLY A 62 14.33 -2.34 -0.81
C GLY A 62 14.29 -1.06 -1.67
N TRP A 63 13.40 -0.93 -2.65
CA TRP A 63 13.26 0.28 -3.47
C TRP A 63 12.41 1.39 -2.83
N GLY A 64 11.96 1.23 -1.59
CA GLY A 64 11.25 2.27 -0.85
C GLY A 64 9.78 2.48 -1.26
N LYS A 65 9.14 1.53 -1.94
CA LYS A 65 7.71 1.61 -2.36
C LYS A 65 6.77 1.99 -1.21
N THR A 66 6.79 1.18 -0.14
CA THR A 66 5.99 1.40 1.06
C THR A 66 6.29 2.74 1.70
N THR A 67 7.59 3.11 1.80
CA THR A 67 8.04 4.37 2.40
C THR A 67 7.49 5.59 1.66
N VAL A 68 7.57 5.62 0.33
CA VAL A 68 7.05 6.72 -0.48
C VAL A 68 5.53 6.83 -0.37
N ALA A 69 4.82 5.70 -0.49
CA ALA A 69 3.36 5.69 -0.37
C ALA A 69 2.88 6.08 1.04
N ALA A 70 3.55 5.60 2.10
CA ALA A 70 3.21 5.95 3.47
C ALA A 70 3.51 7.43 3.77
N ARG A 71 4.62 7.97 3.24
CA ARG A 71 4.94 9.38 3.36
C ARG A 71 3.88 10.26 2.69
N TRP A 72 3.50 9.94 1.46
CA TRP A 72 2.41 10.62 0.77
C TRP A 72 1.08 10.52 1.55
N ALA A 73 0.70 9.33 2.00
CA ALA A 73 -0.54 9.11 2.74
C ALA A 73 -0.61 9.91 4.05
N ARG A 74 0.54 10.10 4.72
CA ARG A 74 0.65 10.90 5.96
C ARG A 74 0.68 12.41 5.72
N GLY A 75 0.95 12.85 4.50
CA GLY A 75 0.98 14.27 4.14
C GLY A 75 -0.37 14.98 4.22
N GLY A 76 -1.47 14.26 4.31
CA GLY A 76 -2.83 14.77 4.63
C GLY A 76 -3.47 15.66 3.56
N ALA A 77 -2.80 15.96 2.47
CA ALA A 77 -3.31 16.80 1.38
C ALA A 77 -3.96 15.92 0.30
N GLY A 78 -5.23 15.54 0.48
CA GLY A 78 -5.91 14.71 -0.52
C GLY A 78 -7.11 13.94 0.02
N PRO A 79 -7.65 13.01 -0.75
CA PRO A 79 -8.74 12.14 -0.31
C PRO A 79 -8.30 11.25 0.85
N ARG A 80 -9.28 10.67 1.56
CA ARG A 80 -8.99 9.68 2.60
C ARG A 80 -8.18 8.52 2.04
N VAL A 81 -7.21 8.07 2.81
CA VAL A 81 -6.38 6.92 2.45
C VAL A 81 -6.73 5.75 3.37
N ALA A 82 -7.28 4.69 2.78
CA ALA A 82 -7.38 3.38 3.40
C ALA A 82 -6.11 2.58 3.05
N TRP A 83 -5.54 1.91 4.04
CA TRP A 83 -4.32 1.12 3.88
C TRP A 83 -4.58 -0.34 4.18
N LEU A 84 -4.07 -1.22 3.35
CA LEU A 84 -4.06 -2.66 3.60
C LEU A 84 -2.70 -3.24 3.22
N THR A 85 -1.95 -3.72 4.20
CA THR A 85 -0.75 -4.53 3.99
C THR A 85 -1.15 -5.99 3.86
N LEU A 86 -0.82 -6.60 2.74
CA LEU A 86 -1.12 -7.99 2.43
C LEU A 86 -0.02 -8.91 2.95
N GLU A 87 -0.42 -10.07 3.43
CA GLU A 87 0.47 -11.07 4.00
C GLU A 87 0.44 -12.36 3.18
N PRO A 88 1.46 -13.23 3.30
CA PRO A 88 1.37 -14.57 2.74
C PRO A 88 0.07 -15.25 3.19
N PHE A 89 -0.66 -15.88 2.25
CA PHE A 89 -1.98 -16.51 2.44
C PHE A 89 -3.21 -15.59 2.25
N ASP A 90 -3.04 -14.32 1.89
CA ASP A 90 -4.16 -13.45 1.46
C ASP A 90 -4.62 -13.74 0.02
N ASP A 91 -4.49 -14.96 -0.40
CA ASP A 91 -4.80 -15.47 -1.74
C ASP A 91 -6.28 -15.85 -1.91
N LYS A 92 -7.11 -15.74 -0.84
CA LYS A 92 -8.54 -16.06 -0.87
C LYS A 92 -9.38 -14.82 -1.10
N PRO A 93 -10.20 -14.75 -2.17
CA PRO A 93 -11.01 -13.57 -2.46
C PRO A 93 -11.91 -13.12 -1.31
N ALA A 94 -12.46 -14.05 -0.52
CA ALA A 94 -13.31 -13.69 0.60
C ALA A 94 -12.55 -12.99 1.73
N ALA A 95 -11.37 -13.50 2.10
CA ALA A 95 -10.51 -12.89 3.11
C ALA A 95 -10.01 -11.53 2.62
N PHE A 96 -9.49 -11.46 1.39
CA PHE A 96 -9.05 -10.22 0.77
C PHE A 96 -10.12 -9.11 0.82
N TRP A 97 -11.37 -9.41 0.43
CA TRP A 97 -12.44 -8.42 0.47
C TRP A 97 -12.92 -8.08 1.88
N ALA A 98 -12.86 -9.02 2.83
CA ALA A 98 -13.11 -8.72 4.24
C ALA A 98 -12.10 -7.70 4.77
N ASP A 99 -10.81 -7.88 4.45
CA ASP A 99 -9.73 -6.98 4.86
C ASP A 99 -9.80 -5.62 4.15
N VAL A 100 -10.18 -5.59 2.86
CA VAL A 100 -10.47 -4.34 2.14
C VAL A 100 -11.59 -3.55 2.84
N LEU A 101 -12.69 -4.21 3.21
CA LEU A 101 -13.77 -3.53 3.93
C LEU A 101 -13.33 -3.06 5.32
N ALA A 102 -12.53 -3.84 6.03
CA ALA A 102 -11.96 -3.45 7.31
C ALA A 102 -11.06 -2.20 7.17
N SER A 103 -10.22 -2.15 6.13
CA SER A 103 -9.35 -0.99 5.89
C SER A 103 -10.14 0.29 5.55
N LEU A 104 -11.21 0.20 4.76
CA LEU A 104 -12.09 1.33 4.47
C LEU A 104 -12.78 1.88 5.73
N ARG A 105 -13.23 0.98 6.61
CA ARG A 105 -13.82 1.35 7.91
C ARG A 105 -12.78 1.97 8.85
N ALA A 106 -11.61 1.35 8.96
CA ALA A 106 -10.51 1.85 9.82
C ALA A 106 -10.04 3.25 9.40
N ALA A 107 -10.05 3.55 8.11
CA ALA A 107 -9.76 4.88 7.57
C ALA A 107 -10.88 5.91 7.82
N GLY A 108 -12.02 5.53 8.39
CA GLY A 108 -13.18 6.40 8.54
C GLY A 108 -13.79 6.83 7.19
N ALA A 109 -13.58 6.04 6.14
CA ALA A 109 -14.10 6.32 4.81
C ALA A 109 -15.58 5.92 4.66
N VAL A 110 -16.09 5.13 5.59
CA VAL A 110 -17.47 4.62 5.61
C VAL A 110 -18.29 5.43 6.61
N PRO A 111 -19.26 6.27 6.15
CA PRO A 111 -20.12 7.02 7.05
C PRO A 111 -21.08 6.12 7.84
N ALA A 112 -21.60 6.64 8.95
CA ALA A 112 -22.63 5.96 9.73
C ALA A 112 -23.89 5.72 8.87
N GLY A 113 -24.48 4.54 8.99
CA GLY A 113 -25.65 4.11 8.21
C GLY A 113 -25.34 3.70 6.76
N HIS A 114 -24.09 3.79 6.33
CA HIS A 114 -23.71 3.36 4.98
C HIS A 114 -23.71 1.83 4.85
N PRO A 115 -24.11 1.23 3.69
CA PRO A 115 -24.14 -0.23 3.53
C PRO A 115 -22.83 -0.95 3.85
N LEU A 116 -21.67 -0.32 3.60
CA LEU A 116 -20.36 -0.89 3.94
C LEU A 116 -20.11 -0.99 5.45
N GLU A 117 -20.84 -0.27 6.30
CA GLU A 117 -20.63 -0.29 7.75
C GLU A 117 -20.89 -1.68 8.34
N THR A 118 -21.96 -2.33 7.89
CA THR A 118 -22.43 -3.63 8.41
C THR A 118 -22.25 -4.80 7.45
N LEU A 119 -21.75 -4.53 6.22
CA LEU A 119 -21.58 -5.57 5.22
C LEU A 119 -20.48 -6.55 5.63
N VAL A 120 -20.85 -7.82 5.78
CA VAL A 120 -19.92 -8.91 6.13
C VAL A 120 -19.66 -9.76 4.90
N VAL A 121 -18.40 -10.11 4.68
CA VAL A 121 -18.00 -11.06 3.64
C VAL A 121 -17.92 -12.46 4.26
N PRO A 122 -18.78 -13.39 3.87
CA PRO A 122 -18.72 -14.77 4.35
C PRO A 122 -17.50 -15.48 3.77
N PRO A 123 -17.10 -16.65 4.30
CA PRO A 123 -15.93 -17.40 3.84
C PRO A 123 -15.87 -17.72 2.35
N ARG A 124 -17.02 -17.64 1.66
CA ARG A 124 -17.12 -17.80 0.20
C ARG A 124 -17.66 -16.53 -0.45
N LEU A 125 -16.84 -15.87 -1.23
CA LEU A 125 -17.24 -14.74 -2.06
C LEU A 125 -18.00 -15.24 -3.29
N THR A 126 -19.29 -14.84 -3.41
CA THR A 126 -20.10 -15.12 -4.60
C THR A 126 -20.10 -13.91 -5.55
N PRO A 127 -20.33 -14.10 -6.86
CA PRO A 127 -20.48 -12.97 -7.79
C PRO A 127 -21.59 -11.99 -7.40
N ALA A 128 -22.66 -12.48 -6.78
CA ALA A 128 -23.74 -11.62 -6.29
C ALA A 128 -23.30 -10.75 -5.12
N LEU A 129 -22.52 -11.31 -4.18
CA LEU A 129 -21.95 -10.54 -3.07
C LEU A 129 -20.92 -9.54 -3.55
N LEU A 130 -20.02 -9.91 -4.47
CA LEU A 130 -19.06 -8.97 -5.05
C LEU A 130 -19.77 -7.78 -5.69
N ARG A 131 -20.84 -8.02 -6.47
CA ARG A 131 -21.65 -6.92 -7.01
C ARG A 131 -22.25 -6.02 -5.92
N ARG A 132 -22.71 -6.59 -4.80
CA ARG A 132 -23.20 -5.80 -3.65
C ARG A 132 -22.08 -4.96 -3.02
N VAL A 133 -20.88 -5.52 -2.87
CA VAL A 133 -19.70 -4.78 -2.38
C VAL A 133 -19.40 -3.61 -3.32
N LEU A 134 -19.33 -3.85 -4.64
CA LEU A 134 -19.02 -2.82 -5.63
C LEU A 134 -20.10 -1.72 -5.65
N ALA A 135 -21.38 -2.09 -5.60
CA ALA A 135 -22.48 -1.13 -5.51
C ALA A 135 -22.45 -0.30 -4.22
N ALA A 136 -22.03 -0.91 -3.11
CA ALA A 136 -21.86 -0.18 -1.86
C ALA A 136 -20.64 0.75 -1.91
N ILE A 137 -19.54 0.36 -2.58
CA ILE A 137 -18.40 1.27 -2.82
C ILE A 137 -18.82 2.44 -3.74
N GLU A 138 -19.64 2.18 -4.78
CA GLU A 138 -20.15 3.23 -5.66
C GLU A 138 -20.98 4.29 -4.91
N ALA A 139 -21.64 3.89 -3.83
CA ALA A 139 -22.44 4.77 -2.99
C ALA A 139 -21.64 5.59 -1.97
N LEU A 140 -20.30 5.48 -1.93
CA LEU A 140 -19.49 6.32 -1.06
C LEU A 140 -19.61 7.79 -1.44
N PRO A 141 -19.82 8.70 -0.47
CA PRO A 141 -20.07 10.11 -0.74
C PRO A 141 -18.81 10.87 -1.19
N GLU A 142 -17.64 10.38 -0.82
CA GLU A 142 -16.36 11.03 -1.11
C GLU A 142 -15.37 10.01 -1.73
N PRO A 143 -14.47 10.47 -2.61
CA PRO A 143 -13.41 9.62 -3.14
C PRO A 143 -12.48 9.12 -2.03
N VAL A 144 -12.06 7.87 -2.15
CA VAL A 144 -11.12 7.19 -1.24
C VAL A 144 -9.98 6.64 -2.06
N VAL A 145 -8.77 6.71 -1.54
CA VAL A 145 -7.62 5.96 -2.08
C VAL A 145 -7.39 4.71 -1.23
N LEU A 146 -7.42 3.55 -1.85
CA LEU A 146 -7.06 2.28 -1.22
C LEU A 146 -5.64 1.90 -1.62
N VAL A 147 -4.73 1.88 -0.65
CA VAL A 147 -3.37 1.37 -0.84
C VAL A 147 -3.36 -0.11 -0.50
N LEU A 148 -2.92 -0.92 -1.47
CA LEU A 148 -2.67 -2.35 -1.32
C LEU A 148 -1.16 -2.57 -1.31
N ASP A 149 -0.59 -2.65 -0.12
CA ASP A 149 0.85 -2.86 0.07
C ASP A 149 1.20 -4.34 0.05
N ASP A 150 2.36 -4.68 -0.49
CA ASP A 150 2.82 -6.03 -0.72
C ASP A 150 1.82 -6.92 -1.50
N PHE A 151 1.18 -6.34 -2.52
CA PHE A 151 0.14 -6.99 -3.33
C PHE A 151 0.57 -8.32 -3.96
N HIS A 152 1.86 -8.57 -4.08
CA HIS A 152 2.38 -9.86 -4.56
C HIS A 152 2.00 -11.05 -3.67
N HIS A 153 1.57 -10.83 -2.43
CA HIS A 153 1.04 -11.88 -1.55
C HIS A 153 -0.39 -12.31 -1.91
N ALA A 154 -1.15 -11.44 -2.58
CA ALA A 154 -2.47 -11.76 -3.13
C ALA A 154 -2.42 -12.12 -4.63
N ALA A 155 -1.25 -12.52 -5.15
CA ALA A 155 -1.02 -12.80 -6.57
C ALA A 155 -1.63 -14.15 -7.00
N CYS A 156 -2.94 -14.33 -6.79
CA CYS A 156 -3.70 -15.44 -7.35
C CYS A 156 -4.71 -14.93 -8.39
N VAL A 157 -5.08 -15.79 -9.33
CA VAL A 157 -5.99 -15.46 -10.43
C VAL A 157 -7.36 -15.03 -9.93
N GLU A 158 -7.82 -15.64 -8.84
CA GLU A 158 -9.13 -15.39 -8.26
C GLU A 158 -9.22 -13.99 -7.62
N VAL A 159 -8.23 -13.57 -6.83
CA VAL A 159 -8.17 -12.22 -6.28
C VAL A 159 -7.99 -11.20 -7.40
N ALA A 160 -7.06 -11.44 -8.32
CA ALA A 160 -6.82 -10.57 -9.46
C ALA A 160 -8.10 -10.34 -10.29
N ALA A 161 -8.90 -11.38 -10.54
CA ALA A 161 -10.16 -11.27 -11.25
C ALA A 161 -11.16 -10.34 -10.54
N THR A 162 -11.25 -10.38 -9.20
CA THR A 162 -12.14 -9.50 -8.43
C THR A 162 -11.65 -8.05 -8.42
N VAL A 163 -10.33 -7.81 -8.40
CA VAL A 163 -9.74 -6.47 -8.53
C VAL A 163 -9.92 -5.94 -9.96
N ASP A 164 -9.79 -6.78 -10.98
CA ASP A 164 -10.14 -6.41 -12.36
C ASP A 164 -11.61 -5.99 -12.49
N ASP A 165 -12.53 -6.68 -11.81
CA ASP A 165 -13.94 -6.29 -11.78
C ASP A 165 -14.13 -4.92 -11.11
N LEU A 166 -13.44 -4.63 -10.00
CA LEU A 166 -13.41 -3.29 -9.39
C LEU A 166 -12.91 -2.23 -10.39
N LEU A 167 -11.82 -2.50 -11.09
CA LEU A 167 -11.21 -1.58 -12.06
C LEU A 167 -12.03 -1.41 -13.35
N ARG A 168 -13.09 -2.18 -13.58
CA ARG A 168 -14.00 -1.98 -14.72
C ARG A 168 -14.93 -0.79 -14.52
N TYR A 169 -15.30 -0.49 -13.29
CA TYR A 169 -16.28 0.53 -12.96
C TYR A 169 -15.58 1.85 -12.59
N ARG A 170 -16.25 2.98 -12.82
CA ARG A 170 -15.81 4.29 -12.33
C ARG A 170 -16.38 4.50 -10.93
N LEU A 171 -15.69 3.97 -9.96
CA LEU A 171 -16.05 4.07 -8.54
C LEU A 171 -15.32 5.24 -7.88
N PRO A 172 -15.85 5.81 -6.79
CA PRO A 172 -15.12 6.76 -5.96
C PRO A 172 -14.04 6.06 -5.11
N LEU A 173 -13.35 5.09 -5.71
CA LEU A 173 -12.27 4.34 -5.12
C LEU A 173 -11.10 4.27 -6.11
N HIS A 174 -9.98 4.84 -5.73
CA HIS A 174 -8.74 4.84 -6.48
C HIS A 174 -7.77 3.84 -5.85
N LEU A 175 -7.10 3.02 -6.64
CA LEU A 175 -6.16 2.04 -6.14
C LEU A 175 -4.71 2.54 -6.25
N VAL A 176 -3.94 2.31 -5.20
CA VAL A 176 -2.47 2.34 -5.22
C VAL A 176 -2.01 0.93 -4.91
N VAL A 177 -1.39 0.26 -5.88
CA VAL A 177 -0.90 -1.11 -5.74
C VAL A 177 0.61 -1.09 -5.66
N LEU A 178 1.17 -1.53 -4.52
CA LEU A 178 2.60 -1.67 -4.31
C LEU A 178 2.96 -3.16 -4.43
N THR A 179 3.84 -3.49 -5.35
CA THR A 179 4.17 -4.88 -5.65
C THR A 179 5.65 -5.07 -5.97
N ARG A 180 6.15 -6.29 -5.81
CA ARG A 180 7.54 -6.67 -6.18
C ARG A 180 7.64 -7.26 -7.58
N VAL A 181 6.52 -7.70 -8.14
CA VAL A 181 6.41 -8.34 -9.44
C VAL A 181 5.21 -7.77 -10.19
N ASP A 182 5.16 -7.95 -11.50
CA ASP A 182 4.00 -7.54 -12.28
C ASP A 182 2.75 -8.28 -11.78
N PRO A 183 1.67 -7.55 -11.42
CA PRO A 183 0.46 -8.16 -10.93
C PRO A 183 -0.31 -8.86 -12.05
N LEU A 184 -1.07 -9.90 -11.71
CA LEU A 184 -1.95 -10.64 -12.65
C LEU A 184 -3.21 -9.83 -13.06
N LEU A 185 -3.09 -8.49 -13.15
CA LEU A 185 -4.18 -7.58 -13.49
C LEU A 185 -4.21 -7.29 -15.00
N ARG A 186 -5.41 -7.08 -15.54
CA ARG A 186 -5.63 -6.74 -16.96
C ARG A 186 -5.46 -5.25 -17.21
N LEU A 187 -4.23 -4.75 -17.18
CA LEU A 187 -3.90 -3.33 -17.18
C LEU A 187 -3.96 -2.65 -18.56
N GLN A 188 -3.99 -3.42 -19.65
CA GLN A 188 -3.90 -2.90 -21.02
C GLN A 188 -4.96 -1.84 -21.32
N ARG A 189 -6.20 -2.05 -20.83
CA ARG A 189 -7.29 -1.09 -20.99
C ARG A 189 -7.02 0.22 -20.28
N LEU A 190 -6.56 0.17 -19.03
CA LEU A 190 -6.26 1.35 -18.23
C LEU A 190 -5.09 2.15 -18.83
N ARG A 191 -4.06 1.44 -19.34
CA ARG A 191 -2.95 2.07 -20.09
C ARG A 191 -3.45 2.80 -21.31
N ALA A 192 -4.26 2.14 -22.15
CA ALA A 192 -4.79 2.72 -23.39
C ALA A 192 -5.71 3.93 -23.12
N GLN A 193 -6.39 3.96 -21.98
CA GLN A 193 -7.29 5.06 -21.59
C GLN A 193 -6.58 6.17 -20.82
N GLY A 194 -5.29 6.02 -20.49
CA GLY A 194 -4.55 6.96 -19.64
C GLY A 194 -5.11 7.05 -18.20
N GLU A 195 -5.75 5.99 -17.73
CA GLU A 195 -6.42 5.94 -16.42
C GLU A 195 -5.54 5.29 -15.34
N MET A 196 -4.25 5.06 -15.63
CA MET A 196 -3.29 4.59 -14.65
C MET A 196 -1.99 5.39 -14.70
N THR A 197 -1.27 5.34 -13.57
CA THR A 197 0.11 5.81 -13.43
C THR A 197 0.98 4.60 -13.07
N GLU A 198 2.15 4.51 -13.66
CA GLU A 198 3.13 3.48 -13.36
C GLU A 198 4.38 4.14 -12.78
N VAL A 199 4.88 3.58 -11.69
CA VAL A 199 6.11 3.99 -11.01
C VAL A 199 6.98 2.75 -10.87
N GLY A 200 8.08 2.71 -11.55
CA GLY A 200 9.02 1.59 -11.54
C GLY A 200 10.27 1.86 -10.72
N ALA A 201 11.23 0.95 -10.84
CA ALA A 201 12.53 1.09 -10.17
C ALA A 201 13.29 2.35 -10.61
N ALA A 202 13.14 2.79 -11.87
CA ALA A 202 13.81 3.98 -12.39
C ALA A 202 13.33 5.26 -11.68
N GLU A 203 12.01 5.41 -11.48
CA GLU A 203 11.43 6.54 -10.77
C GLU A 203 11.73 6.47 -9.26
N LEU A 204 11.83 5.27 -8.71
CA LEU A 204 12.16 5.03 -7.30
C LEU A 204 13.66 5.14 -7.01
N ALA A 205 14.53 5.12 -8.02
CA ALA A 205 15.98 5.22 -7.82
C ALA A 205 16.36 6.51 -7.11
N PHE A 206 17.25 6.42 -6.14
CA PHE A 206 17.83 7.60 -5.48
C PHE A 206 18.79 8.29 -6.45
N ASP A 207 18.67 9.60 -6.56
CA ASP A 207 19.66 10.47 -7.18
C ASP A 207 20.71 10.91 -6.15
N ALA A 208 21.80 11.55 -6.58
CA ALA A 208 22.85 11.99 -5.69
C ALA A 208 22.38 12.95 -4.58
N PRO A 209 21.48 13.92 -4.84
CA PRO A 209 20.86 14.72 -3.77
C PRO A 209 20.11 13.91 -2.74
N ALA A 210 19.34 12.91 -3.16
CA ALA A 210 18.58 12.05 -2.23
C ALA A 210 19.50 11.16 -1.39
N VAL A 211 20.61 10.64 -1.97
CA VAL A 211 21.65 9.90 -1.24
C VAL A 211 22.32 10.79 -0.19
N ALA A 212 22.71 12.01 -0.55
CA ALA A 212 23.31 12.96 0.38
C ALA A 212 22.35 13.32 1.53
N ALA A 213 21.08 13.56 1.22
CA ALA A 213 20.04 13.82 2.23
C ALA A 213 19.83 12.62 3.17
N LEU A 214 19.86 11.39 2.65
CA LEU A 214 19.75 10.17 3.46
C LEU A 214 20.97 10.02 4.39
N ALA A 215 22.19 10.25 3.89
CA ALA A 215 23.40 10.23 4.71
C ALA A 215 23.31 11.25 5.86
N THR A 216 22.92 12.48 5.56
CA THR A 216 22.72 13.54 6.57
C THR A 216 21.65 13.14 7.61
N ALA A 217 20.52 12.57 7.19
CA ALA A 217 19.48 12.09 8.08
C ALA A 217 19.95 10.95 9.00
N GLN A 218 20.99 10.22 8.59
CA GLN A 218 21.66 9.19 9.38
C GLN A 218 22.88 9.71 10.18
N GLY A 219 23.09 11.04 10.22
CA GLY A 219 24.22 11.66 10.94
C GLY A 219 25.56 11.47 10.24
N ARG A 220 25.59 11.29 8.92
CA ARG A 220 26.78 11.13 8.11
C ARG A 220 26.89 12.28 7.12
N ASP A 221 28.07 12.90 7.01
CA ASP A 221 28.38 13.83 5.94
C ASP A 221 28.92 13.05 4.72
N LEU A 222 28.33 13.29 3.57
CA LEU A 222 28.73 12.69 2.31
C LEU A 222 29.00 13.80 1.29
N ALA A 223 30.23 13.82 0.72
CA ALA A 223 30.54 14.76 -0.35
C ALA A 223 29.72 14.48 -1.61
N ALA A 224 29.43 15.50 -2.42
CA ALA A 224 28.60 15.36 -3.61
C ALA A 224 29.15 14.32 -4.60
N ASP A 225 30.47 14.27 -4.78
CA ASP A 225 31.15 13.31 -5.66
C ASP A 225 30.98 11.86 -5.14
N ASP A 226 31.03 11.69 -3.81
CA ASP A 226 30.82 10.39 -3.18
C ASP A 226 29.36 9.93 -3.32
N ALA A 227 28.40 10.84 -3.19
CA ALA A 227 26.99 10.55 -3.44
C ALA A 227 26.75 10.08 -4.89
N GLY A 228 27.41 10.73 -5.87
CA GLY A 228 27.36 10.31 -7.27
C GLY A 228 27.95 8.92 -7.51
N ARG A 229 29.06 8.58 -6.82
CA ARG A 229 29.65 7.23 -6.89
C ARG A 229 28.71 6.16 -6.32
N VAL A 230 28.11 6.42 -5.16
CA VAL A 230 27.13 5.51 -4.54
C VAL A 230 25.98 5.24 -5.49
N VAL A 231 25.42 6.27 -6.14
CA VAL A 231 24.37 6.09 -7.15
C VAL A 231 24.86 5.21 -8.32
N GLY A 232 26.09 5.44 -8.80
CA GLY A 232 26.67 4.66 -9.90
C GLY A 232 26.86 3.18 -9.54
N GLU A 233 27.25 2.88 -8.31
CA GLU A 233 27.50 1.51 -7.83
C GLU A 233 26.20 0.76 -7.49
N THR A 234 25.21 1.45 -6.92
CA THR A 234 23.96 0.85 -6.44
C THR A 234 22.81 0.94 -7.44
N GLY A 235 22.96 1.72 -8.51
CA GLY A 235 21.88 2.08 -9.41
C GLY A 235 20.76 2.89 -8.72
N GLY A 236 21.08 3.54 -7.59
CA GLY A 236 20.13 4.28 -6.77
C GLY A 236 19.22 3.40 -5.90
N TRP A 237 19.58 2.13 -5.69
CA TRP A 237 18.83 1.24 -4.79
C TRP A 237 18.97 1.69 -3.33
N ALA A 238 17.82 1.94 -2.66
CA ALA A 238 17.77 2.60 -1.35
C ALA A 238 18.40 1.80 -0.19
N VAL A 239 18.57 0.48 -0.34
CA VAL A 239 19.17 -0.43 0.65
C VAL A 239 20.58 -0.87 0.24
N GLY A 240 21.05 -0.40 -0.92
CA GLY A 240 22.38 -0.69 -1.49
C GLY A 240 23.56 -0.10 -0.74
#